data_24236a255a4f39eb910d30319388849a
#
_entry.id   24236a255a4f39eb910d30319388849a
#
_cell.length_a   1.000
_cell.length_b   1.000
_cell.length_c   1.000
_cell.angle_alpha   90.00
_cell.angle_beta   90.00
_cell.angle_gamma   90.00
#
_symmetry.space_group_name_H-M   'P 1'
#
loop_
_entity.id
_entity.type
_entity.pdbx_description
1 polymer ?
#
loop_
_entity_poly.entity_id
_entity_poly.type
_entity_poly.pdbx_seq_one_letter_code
_entity_poly.pdbx_strand_id
1 'polypeptide(L)'
;MQKISLFVILSVILTMPMAFGQDEMLGAQKITLLADNTAYQEGDVITITGTIEKVIVGMPVTLQIFFEKNLIQVSQVKVSQDGEFTDTFTAAGPQWQNEGTVIIKADYGGASTELNIEFFKNTSGEYTSNYEVKIPDGGTFDVPYTMKGGIIS
;
A
#
# COMPACT_ATOMS: atom_id res chain seq x y z
N MET A 1 42.46 -54.27 46.23
CA MET A 1 41.02 -54.54 46.18
C MET A 1 40.29 -53.27 46.49
N GLN A 2 39.73 -52.71 45.52
CA GLN A 2 38.58 -51.80 45.39
C GLN A 2 38.80 -50.89 44.23
N LYS A 3 38.37 -51.35 43.10
CA LYS A 3 38.31 -50.56 41.83
C LYS A 3 36.82 -50.33 41.48
N ILE A 4 36.14 -49.58 42.31
CA ILE A 4 34.79 -49.21 42.08
C ILE A 4 34.66 -47.80 42.65
N SER A 5 34.70 -46.77 41.86
CA SER A 5 34.05 -45.50 42.16
C SER A 5 34.54 -44.31 41.30
N LEU A 6 34.97 -44.58 40.10
CA LEU A 6 35.30 -43.42 39.21
C LEU A 6 34.33 -43.24 38.03
N PHE A 7 33.26 -44.00 37.99
CA PHE A 7 32.29 -43.95 36.88
C PHE A 7 30.94 -43.33 37.25
N VAL A 8 30.73 -42.89 38.47
CA VAL A 8 29.44 -42.34 38.92
C VAL A 8 29.42 -40.82 38.95
N ILE A 9 30.56 -40.14 38.81
CA ILE A 9 30.62 -38.66 38.89
C ILE A 9 30.49 -37.97 37.54
N LEU A 10 30.47 -38.69 36.43
CA LEU A 10 30.40 -38.07 35.08
C LEU A 10 28.99 -38.01 34.48
N SER A 11 27.97 -38.37 35.26
CA SER A 11 26.58 -38.43 34.74
C SER A 11 25.64 -37.32 35.20
N VAL A 12 26.12 -36.30 35.93
CA VAL A 12 25.23 -35.26 36.51
C VAL A 12 25.35 -33.89 35.85
N ILE A 13 26.19 -33.73 34.82
CA ILE A 13 26.44 -32.39 34.24
C ILE A 13 25.69 -32.15 32.90
N LEU A 14 24.74 -32.96 32.50
CA LEU A 14 24.11 -32.81 31.20
C LEU A 14 22.58 -32.63 31.24
N THR A 15 22.07 -31.95 32.24
CA THR A 15 20.69 -31.47 32.20
C THR A 15 20.61 -30.02 32.65
N MET A 16 21.31 -29.12 31.95
CA MET A 16 20.86 -27.72 31.93
C MET A 16 19.70 -27.64 30.96
N PRO A 17 18.48 -27.31 31.39
CA PRO A 17 17.45 -26.89 30.48
C PRO A 17 17.99 -25.61 29.82
N MET A 18 18.28 -25.66 28.53
CA MET A 18 18.34 -24.46 27.75
C MET A 18 16.92 -23.87 27.80
N ALA A 19 16.73 -22.91 28.68
CA ALA A 19 15.65 -21.96 28.55
C ALA A 19 15.94 -21.19 27.27
N PHE A 20 15.54 -21.73 26.12
CA PHE A 20 15.25 -20.92 24.99
C PHE A 20 14.17 -19.95 25.47
N GLY A 21 14.56 -18.67 25.64
CA GLY A 21 13.61 -17.62 25.80
C GLY A 21 12.60 -17.81 24.68
N GLN A 22 11.39 -18.17 25.02
CA GLN A 22 10.27 -17.92 24.15
C GLN A 22 10.24 -16.40 24.05
N ASP A 23 10.80 -15.86 22.95
CA ASP A 23 10.35 -14.59 22.47
C ASP A 23 8.83 -14.73 22.44
N GLU A 24 8.16 -14.08 23.39
CA GLU A 24 6.74 -13.83 23.26
C GLU A 24 6.62 -13.18 21.88
N MET A 25 6.12 -13.94 20.91
CA MET A 25 5.69 -13.39 19.63
C MET A 25 4.68 -12.32 20.02
N LEU A 26 5.15 -11.06 20.08
CA LEU A 26 4.30 -9.90 20.11
C LEU A 26 3.30 -10.14 19.00
N GLY A 27 2.06 -10.48 19.38
CA GLY A 27 1.04 -10.98 18.47
C GLY A 27 1.06 -10.13 17.19
N ALA A 28 1.04 -10.80 16.06
CA ALA A 28 1.35 -10.22 14.75
C ALA A 28 0.71 -8.83 14.62
N GLN A 29 1.56 -7.84 14.41
CA GLN A 29 1.12 -6.45 14.19
C GLN A 29 0.20 -6.41 12.97
N LYS A 30 -0.94 -5.74 13.07
CA LYS A 30 -1.87 -5.59 11.96
C LYS A 30 -1.89 -4.15 11.49
N ILE A 31 -1.74 -3.99 10.16
CA ILE A 31 -1.84 -2.71 9.48
C ILE A 31 -3.00 -2.79 8.50
N THR A 32 -3.83 -1.76 8.44
CA THR A 32 -4.80 -1.59 7.35
C THR A 32 -4.45 -0.35 6.54
N LEU A 33 -4.73 -0.38 5.24
CA LEU A 33 -4.59 0.76 4.33
C LEU A 33 -5.87 0.96 3.55
N LEU A 34 -6.23 2.21 3.36
CA LEU A 34 -7.32 2.65 2.50
C LEU A 34 -6.88 3.88 1.71
N ALA A 35 -7.32 3.99 0.48
CA ALA A 35 -7.24 5.22 -0.30
C ALA A 35 -8.63 5.85 -0.38
N ASP A 36 -8.67 7.16 -0.55
CA ASP A 36 -9.92 7.92 -0.71
C ASP A 36 -10.63 7.61 -2.03
N ASN A 37 -9.89 7.06 -3.02
CA ASN A 37 -10.44 6.55 -4.27
C ASN A 37 -9.68 5.29 -4.73
N THR A 38 -10.18 4.59 -5.72
CA THR A 38 -9.52 3.43 -6.35
C THR A 38 -8.83 3.76 -7.66
N ALA A 39 -9.13 4.93 -8.24
CA ALA A 39 -8.60 5.39 -9.52
C ALA A 39 -8.32 6.89 -9.48
N TYR A 40 -7.20 7.30 -10.07
CA TYR A 40 -6.70 8.67 -10.04
C TYR A 40 -6.17 9.09 -11.41
N GLN A 41 -6.18 10.40 -11.65
CA GLN A 41 -5.62 11.01 -12.86
C GLN A 41 -4.39 11.86 -12.53
N GLU A 42 -3.66 12.24 -13.57
CA GLU A 42 -2.52 13.15 -13.43
C GLU A 42 -2.95 14.47 -12.79
N GLY A 43 -2.27 14.83 -11.70
CA GLY A 43 -2.55 16.02 -10.90
C GLY A 43 -3.47 15.78 -9.70
N ASP A 44 -4.11 14.63 -9.60
CA ASP A 44 -4.94 14.30 -8.44
C ASP A 44 -4.12 14.19 -7.15
N VAL A 45 -4.73 14.57 -6.05
CA VAL A 45 -4.19 14.34 -4.71
C VAL A 45 -4.74 13.01 -4.20
N ILE A 46 -3.85 12.10 -3.88
CA ILE A 46 -4.15 10.78 -3.33
C ILE A 46 -4.03 10.86 -1.81
N THR A 47 -5.10 10.52 -1.10
CA THR A 47 -5.09 10.46 0.36
C THR A 47 -5.09 9.02 0.81
N ILE A 48 -4.04 8.63 1.54
CA ILE A 48 -3.92 7.31 2.15
C ILE A 48 -4.19 7.42 3.64
N THR A 49 -5.11 6.62 4.13
CA THR A 49 -5.39 6.45 5.54
C THR A 49 -5.10 5.03 5.97
N GLY A 50 -4.76 4.85 7.22
CA GLY A 50 -4.55 3.51 7.74
C GLY A 50 -4.67 3.43 9.26
N THR A 51 -4.72 2.21 9.75
CA THR A 51 -4.78 1.93 11.18
C THR A 51 -3.74 0.88 11.58
N ILE A 52 -3.22 1.05 12.78
CA ILE A 52 -2.26 0.17 13.45
C ILE A 52 -2.95 -0.41 14.68
N GLU A 53 -2.95 -1.73 14.83
CA GLU A 53 -3.61 -2.38 15.97
C GLU A 53 -2.87 -2.14 17.29
N LYS A 54 -1.54 -2.16 17.27
CA LYS A 54 -0.71 -1.93 18.46
C LYS A 54 0.30 -0.81 18.19
N VAL A 55 0.08 0.34 18.82
CA VAL A 55 0.94 1.50 18.65
C VAL A 55 2.23 1.36 19.45
N ILE A 56 3.36 1.52 18.77
CA ILE A 56 4.69 1.61 19.39
C ILE A 56 5.06 3.11 19.45
N VAL A 57 5.17 3.63 20.65
CA VAL A 57 5.41 5.06 20.85
C VAL A 57 6.68 5.52 20.13
N GLY A 58 6.55 6.56 19.31
CA GLY A 58 7.66 7.15 18.57
C GLY A 58 8.05 6.43 17.28
N MET A 59 7.43 5.30 16.95
CA MET A 59 7.67 4.59 15.69
C MET A 59 6.74 5.14 14.59
N PRO A 60 7.29 5.62 13.46
CA PRO A 60 6.47 6.01 12.30
C PRO A 60 6.10 4.78 11.44
N VAL A 61 5.02 4.89 10.69
CA VAL A 61 4.76 4.03 9.52
C VAL A 61 5.65 4.49 8.38
N THR A 62 6.29 3.55 7.70
CA THR A 62 6.99 3.82 6.44
C THR A 62 6.06 3.48 5.28
N LEU A 63 5.72 4.47 4.47
CA LEU A 63 4.99 4.28 3.22
C LEU A 63 5.97 4.29 2.05
N GLN A 64 5.85 3.31 1.18
CA GLN A 64 6.60 3.19 -0.06
C GLN A 64 5.61 3.15 -1.22
N ILE A 65 5.81 4.00 -2.22
CA ILE A 65 4.94 4.08 -3.38
C ILE A 65 5.72 3.59 -4.58
N PHE A 66 5.19 2.55 -5.21
CA PHE A 66 5.78 1.95 -6.41
C PHE A 66 4.86 2.18 -7.61
N PHE A 67 5.45 2.54 -8.72
CA PHE A 67 4.79 2.59 -10.01
C PHE A 67 5.60 1.81 -11.04
N GLU A 68 4.96 0.90 -11.76
CA GLU A 68 5.65 -0.01 -12.69
C GLU A 68 6.87 -0.73 -12.08
N LYS A 69 6.76 -1.17 -10.82
CA LYS A 69 7.83 -1.79 -10.01
C LYS A 69 8.98 -0.85 -9.61
N ASN A 70 8.94 0.41 -9.98
CA ASN A 70 9.92 1.41 -9.55
C ASN A 70 9.43 2.10 -8.27
N LEU A 71 10.31 2.21 -7.29
CA LEU A 71 10.05 3.02 -6.11
C LEU A 71 10.08 4.50 -6.50
N ILE A 72 8.94 5.17 -6.41
CA ILE A 72 8.80 6.58 -6.80
C ILE A 72 8.76 7.54 -5.62
N GLN A 73 8.34 7.06 -4.45
CA GLN A 73 8.27 7.88 -3.24
C GLN A 73 8.41 7.03 -1.98
N VAL A 74 8.99 7.61 -0.93
CA VAL A 74 9.01 7.08 0.43
C VAL A 74 8.64 8.19 1.40
N SER A 75 7.75 7.90 2.35
CA SER A 75 7.41 8.81 3.44
C SER A 75 7.42 8.09 4.79
N GLN A 76 7.63 8.86 5.86
CA GLN A 76 7.50 8.39 7.24
C GLN A 76 6.38 9.18 7.91
N VAL A 77 5.32 8.47 8.29
CA VAL A 77 4.09 9.05 8.80
C VAL A 77 3.95 8.76 10.27
N LYS A 78 3.68 9.80 11.06
CA LYS A 78 3.42 9.65 12.49
C LYS A 78 2.10 8.93 12.71
N VAL A 79 2.12 7.97 13.63
CA VAL A 79 0.92 7.28 14.11
C VAL A 79 0.37 8.03 15.31
N SER A 80 -0.91 8.31 15.32
CA SER A 80 -1.63 8.89 16.45
C SER A 80 -1.76 7.88 17.61
N GLN A 81 -2.20 8.32 18.78
CA GLN A 81 -2.31 7.43 19.96
C GLN A 81 -3.40 6.36 19.80
N ASP A 82 -4.41 6.63 18.99
CA ASP A 82 -5.50 5.71 18.62
C ASP A 82 -5.15 4.78 17.46
N GLY A 83 -3.91 4.87 16.95
CA GLY A 83 -3.40 3.99 15.91
C GLY A 83 -3.66 4.46 14.49
N GLU A 84 -4.25 5.63 14.29
CA GLU A 84 -4.54 6.17 12.96
C GLU A 84 -3.34 6.90 12.37
N PHE A 85 -3.23 6.87 11.05
CA PHE A 85 -2.27 7.67 10.29
C PHE A 85 -2.86 8.07 8.94
N THR A 86 -2.41 9.21 8.43
CA THR A 86 -2.83 9.75 7.13
C THR A 86 -1.63 10.35 6.43
N ASP A 87 -1.51 10.10 5.14
CA ASP A 87 -0.54 10.73 4.25
C ASP A 87 -1.19 11.15 2.94
N THR A 88 -0.62 12.16 2.29
CA THR A 88 -1.11 12.66 1.01
C THR A 88 0.05 12.86 0.05
N PHE A 89 -0.17 12.52 -1.22
CA PHE A 89 0.77 12.80 -2.28
C PHE A 89 0.03 13.11 -3.59
N THR A 90 0.72 13.77 -4.51
CA THR A 90 0.12 14.16 -5.80
C THR A 90 0.61 13.22 -6.90
N ALA A 91 -0.31 12.72 -7.70
CA ALA A 91 -0.02 11.89 -8.87
C ALA A 91 0.53 12.75 -10.02
N ALA A 92 1.74 13.29 -9.86
CA ALA A 92 2.36 14.18 -10.82
C ALA A 92 3.88 14.05 -10.84
N GLY A 93 4.49 14.46 -11.94
CA GLY A 93 5.94 14.50 -12.09
C GLY A 93 6.50 13.45 -13.06
N PRO A 94 7.83 13.38 -13.18
CA PRO A 94 8.49 12.60 -14.24
C PRO A 94 8.33 11.07 -14.09
N GLN A 95 7.93 10.57 -12.92
CA GLN A 95 7.68 9.15 -12.71
C GLN A 95 6.26 8.71 -13.08
N TRP A 96 5.36 9.66 -13.31
CA TRP A 96 3.95 9.42 -13.65
C TRP A 96 3.72 9.54 -15.17
N GLN A 97 4.53 8.84 -15.98
CA GLN A 97 4.52 9.00 -17.44
C GLN A 97 3.51 8.09 -18.15
N ASN A 98 3.23 6.94 -17.56
CA ASN A 98 2.37 5.91 -18.14
C ASN A 98 1.12 5.72 -17.28
N GLU A 99 0.11 5.06 -17.84
CA GLU A 99 -1.05 4.57 -17.10
C GLU A 99 -0.71 3.22 -16.47
N GLY A 100 -1.30 2.88 -15.33
CA GLY A 100 -1.09 1.58 -14.71
C GLY A 100 -1.39 1.54 -13.23
N THR A 101 -1.05 0.41 -12.62
CA THR A 101 -1.26 0.16 -11.20
C THR A 101 -0.14 0.78 -10.36
N VAL A 102 -0.54 1.54 -9.36
CA VAL A 102 0.33 2.07 -8.30
C VAL A 102 0.17 1.19 -7.07
N ILE A 103 1.29 0.71 -6.53
CA ILE A 103 1.32 -0.11 -5.32
C ILE A 103 1.79 0.76 -4.16
N ILE A 104 0.99 0.84 -3.12
CA ILE A 104 1.32 1.54 -1.88
C ILE A 104 1.57 0.50 -0.81
N LYS A 105 2.79 0.44 -0.32
CA LYS A 105 3.21 -0.49 0.71
C LYS A 105 3.42 0.25 2.02
N ALA A 106 2.86 -0.27 3.12
CA ALA A 106 3.09 0.23 4.47
C ALA A 106 3.84 -0.81 5.30
N ASP A 107 4.90 -0.35 5.97
CA ASP A 107 5.70 -1.15 6.89
C ASP A 107 5.67 -0.53 8.29
N TYR A 108 5.41 -1.35 9.32
CA TYR A 108 5.38 -0.93 10.72
C TYR A 108 5.60 -2.09 11.67
N GLY A 109 6.59 -1.99 12.57
CA GLY A 109 6.82 -2.97 13.63
C GLY A 109 7.00 -4.41 13.16
N GLY A 110 7.58 -4.62 11.98
CA GLY A 110 7.77 -5.94 11.36
C GLY A 110 6.57 -6.47 10.56
N ALA A 111 5.43 -5.77 10.57
CA ALA A 111 4.31 -6.07 9.69
C ALA A 111 4.37 -5.23 8.41
N SER A 112 3.78 -5.75 7.36
CA SER A 112 3.67 -5.08 6.05
C SER A 112 2.29 -5.34 5.44
N THR A 113 1.77 -4.36 4.73
CA THR A 113 0.55 -4.47 3.93
C THR A 113 0.68 -3.68 2.64
N GLU A 114 -0.11 -4.03 1.64
CA GLU A 114 -0.11 -3.38 0.33
C GLU A 114 -1.52 -3.00 -0.09
N LEU A 115 -1.62 -1.89 -0.82
CA LEU A 115 -2.84 -1.38 -1.44
C LEU A 115 -2.54 -1.05 -2.90
N ASN A 116 -3.40 -1.47 -3.81
CA ASN A 116 -3.31 -1.17 -5.22
C ASN A 116 -4.36 -0.13 -5.60
N ILE A 117 -3.94 0.87 -6.37
CA ILE A 117 -4.80 1.87 -6.99
C ILE A 117 -4.45 2.00 -8.48
N GLU A 118 -5.38 2.47 -9.28
CA GLU A 118 -5.16 2.66 -10.71
C GLU A 118 -4.86 4.12 -11.01
N PHE A 119 -3.89 4.35 -11.88
CA PHE A 119 -3.53 5.67 -12.37
C PHE A 119 -3.78 5.78 -13.86
N PHE A 120 -4.45 6.85 -14.27
CA PHE A 120 -4.73 7.19 -15.64
C PHE A 120 -4.08 8.52 -15.99
N LYS A 121 -3.39 8.55 -17.10
CA LYS A 121 -2.85 9.82 -17.60
C LYS A 121 -3.98 10.66 -18.16
N ASN A 122 -4.00 11.95 -17.79
CA ASN A 122 -4.87 12.92 -18.45
C ASN A 122 -4.41 13.06 -19.91
N THR A 123 -4.89 12.21 -20.77
CA THR A 123 -4.86 12.52 -22.19
C THR A 123 -5.87 13.65 -22.38
N SER A 124 -5.40 14.90 -22.37
CA SER A 124 -6.13 16.03 -22.92
C SER A 124 -6.23 15.87 -24.45
N GLY A 125 -6.69 14.70 -24.84
CA GLY A 125 -7.06 14.39 -26.20
C GLY A 125 -8.51 14.81 -26.38
N GLU A 126 -8.73 15.67 -27.31
CA GLU A 126 -10.07 15.92 -27.82
C GLU A 126 -10.65 14.59 -28.30
N TYR A 127 -11.50 13.96 -27.50
CA TYR A 127 -12.26 12.81 -27.96
C TYR A 127 -13.38 13.31 -28.87
N THR A 128 -13.15 13.22 -30.15
CA THR A 128 -14.23 13.41 -31.12
C THR A 128 -14.92 12.06 -31.30
N SER A 129 -16.05 11.83 -30.63
CA SER A 129 -16.86 10.66 -30.92
C SER A 129 -17.99 11.08 -31.84
N ASN A 130 -18.03 10.49 -33.03
CA ASN A 130 -19.16 10.60 -33.93
C ASN A 130 -20.09 9.43 -33.63
N TYR A 131 -21.32 9.69 -33.21
CA TYR A 131 -22.35 8.68 -33.19
C TYR A 131 -23.53 9.04 -34.04
N GLU A 132 -24.03 8.02 -34.68
CA GLU A 132 -25.18 8.11 -35.56
C GLU A 132 -26.46 8.06 -34.72
N VAL A 133 -27.23 9.13 -34.74
CA VAL A 133 -28.57 9.16 -34.14
C VAL A 133 -29.58 8.79 -35.18
N LYS A 134 -30.25 7.63 -35.05
CA LYS A 134 -31.37 7.24 -35.90
C LYS A 134 -32.63 7.99 -35.49
N ILE A 135 -33.17 8.78 -36.42
CA ILE A 135 -34.42 9.48 -36.24
C ILE A 135 -35.60 8.55 -36.63
N PRO A 136 -36.78 8.65 -35.97
CA PRO A 136 -37.92 7.78 -36.25
C PRO A 136 -38.40 7.75 -37.72
N ASP A 137 -38.14 8.78 -38.47
CA ASP A 137 -38.55 8.90 -39.91
C ASP A 137 -37.52 8.28 -40.88
N GLY A 138 -36.45 7.60 -40.37
CA GLY A 138 -35.44 6.99 -41.24
C GLY A 138 -34.32 7.92 -41.70
N GLY A 139 -34.29 9.18 -41.27
CA GLY A 139 -33.14 10.06 -41.45
C GLY A 139 -32.06 9.80 -40.41
N THR A 140 -30.79 9.93 -40.81
CA THR A 140 -29.64 9.91 -39.93
C THR A 140 -28.92 11.24 -40.00
N PHE A 141 -28.42 11.73 -38.87
CA PHE A 141 -27.54 12.90 -38.89
C PHE A 141 -26.38 12.68 -37.90
N ASP A 142 -25.21 13.14 -38.27
CA ASP A 142 -24.03 13.14 -37.43
C ASP A 142 -24.09 14.32 -36.49
N VAL A 143 -23.99 14.08 -35.21
CA VAL A 143 -23.81 15.10 -34.15
C VAL A 143 -22.37 15.06 -33.68
N PRO A 144 -21.48 15.86 -34.23
CA PRO A 144 -20.15 16.00 -33.67
C PRO A 144 -20.24 16.77 -32.36
N TYR A 145 -19.79 16.17 -31.28
CA TYR A 145 -19.61 16.90 -30.03
C TYR A 145 -18.19 16.68 -29.49
N THR A 146 -17.67 17.73 -28.89
CA THR A 146 -16.35 17.72 -28.29
C THR A 146 -16.52 17.71 -26.78
N MET A 147 -16.04 16.66 -26.11
CA MET A 147 -15.94 16.65 -24.64
C MET A 147 -14.61 17.24 -24.22
N LYS A 148 -14.65 18.31 -23.45
CA LYS A 148 -13.48 18.91 -22.83
C LYS A 148 -13.53 18.62 -21.33
N GLY A 149 -12.62 17.82 -20.84
CA GLY A 149 -12.44 17.63 -19.40
C GLY A 149 -13.56 16.89 -18.66
N GLY A 150 -14.21 15.90 -19.28
CA GLY A 150 -15.13 14.99 -18.59
C GLY A 150 -16.39 15.60 -17.96
N ILE A 151 -16.69 16.87 -18.20
CA ILE A 151 -17.90 17.55 -17.71
C ILE A 151 -18.83 17.77 -18.90
N ILE A 152 -20.00 17.13 -18.86
CA ILE A 152 -21.10 17.43 -19.79
C ILE A 152 -21.82 18.65 -19.21
N SER A 153 -21.75 19.76 -19.89
CA SER A 153 -22.54 20.95 -19.61
C SER A 153 -23.82 20.95 -20.45
#